data_6acaec71dac66fbb080b552d5b90dd4a
#
_entry.id   6acaec71dac66fbb080b552d5b90dd4a
#
_cell.length_a   1.000
_cell.length_b   1.000
_cell.length_c   1.000
_cell.angle_alpha   90.00
_cell.angle_beta   90.00
_cell.angle_gamma   90.00
#
_symmetry.space_group_name_H-M   'P 1'
#
loop_
_entity.id
_entity.type
_entity.pdbx_description
1 polymer ?
#
loop_
_entity_poly.entity_id
_entity_poly.type
_entity_poly.pdbx_seq_one_letter_code
_entity_poly.pdbx_strand_id
1 'polypeptide(L)'
;MNRKKRNDRNHVVYEIVNTENGKSYIGVTAALGRRFHYSAKLRLQKHFSRARKENKNWALYNDMREYAQCVYDLFIVKVIRGKAAAHQYETKQLQKFHYELNSTH
;
A
#
# COMPACT_ATOMS: atom_id res chain seq x y z
N MET A 1 24.74 19.12 -11.35
CA MET A 1 23.42 19.10 -10.72
C MET A 1 23.09 17.73 -10.17
N ASN A 2 22.77 17.66 -8.90
CA ASN A 2 22.50 16.38 -8.26
C ASN A 2 21.05 15.99 -8.45
N ARG A 3 20.82 14.80 -9.02
CA ARG A 3 19.50 14.23 -9.08
C ARG A 3 19.19 13.57 -7.74
N LYS A 4 17.97 13.74 -7.25
CA LYS A 4 17.48 12.96 -6.13
C LYS A 4 17.44 11.49 -6.53
N LYS A 5 18.03 10.65 -5.71
CA LYS A 5 17.89 9.21 -5.89
C LYS A 5 16.45 8.80 -5.60
N ARG A 6 15.99 7.72 -6.25
CA ARG A 6 14.63 7.22 -6.05
C ARG A 6 14.28 6.97 -4.59
N ASN A 7 15.24 6.45 -3.84
CA ASN A 7 15.05 6.11 -2.43
C ASN A 7 15.10 7.32 -1.50
N ASP A 8 15.45 8.52 -2.01
CA ASP A 8 15.53 9.75 -1.23
C ASP A 8 14.38 10.70 -1.51
N ARG A 9 13.30 10.22 -2.07
CA ARG A 9 12.09 11.01 -2.32
C ARG A 9 11.02 10.66 -1.29
N ASN A 10 9.94 11.45 -1.28
CA ASN A 10 8.80 11.17 -0.41
C ASN A 10 8.17 9.82 -0.75
N HIS A 11 7.81 9.10 0.28
CA HIS A 11 7.08 7.85 0.18
C HIS A 11 5.77 7.97 0.96
N VAL A 12 4.74 7.35 0.44
CA VAL A 12 3.41 7.36 1.05
C VAL A 12 3.18 6.02 1.73
N VAL A 13 2.93 6.06 3.02
CA VAL A 13 2.42 4.91 3.75
C VAL A 13 0.91 4.99 3.69
N TYR A 14 0.27 3.98 3.13
CA TYR A 14 -1.16 3.97 2.90
C TYR A 14 -1.81 2.73 3.50
N GLU A 15 -3.10 2.85 3.79
CA GLU A 15 -3.91 1.74 4.28
C GLU A 15 -5.07 1.51 3.32
N ILE A 16 -5.33 0.25 2.99
CA ILE A 16 -6.48 -0.18 2.20
C ILE A 16 -7.39 -0.95 3.15
N VAL A 17 -8.67 -0.59 3.19
CA VAL A 17 -9.67 -1.25 4.04
C VAL A 17 -10.79 -1.78 3.16
N ASN A 18 -11.05 -3.08 3.25
CA ASN A 18 -12.23 -3.68 2.64
C ASN A 18 -13.42 -3.39 3.55
N THR A 19 -14.33 -2.54 3.09
CA THR A 19 -15.47 -2.10 3.90
C THR A 19 -16.51 -3.18 4.11
N GLU A 20 -16.48 -4.26 3.31
CA GLU A 20 -17.42 -5.37 3.46
C GLU A 20 -17.01 -6.32 4.59
N ASN A 21 -15.71 -6.62 4.71
CA ASN A 21 -15.25 -7.58 5.72
C ASN A 21 -14.38 -6.96 6.81
N GLY A 22 -14.06 -5.67 6.72
CA GLY A 22 -13.27 -4.94 7.71
C GLY A 22 -11.78 -5.27 7.69
N LYS A 23 -11.30 -6.09 6.78
CA LYS A 23 -9.89 -6.45 6.70
C LYS A 23 -9.09 -5.34 6.06
N SER A 24 -7.83 -5.19 6.49
CA SER A 24 -6.99 -4.07 6.07
C SER A 24 -5.60 -4.52 5.66
N TYR A 25 -4.97 -3.66 4.89
CA TYR A 25 -3.62 -3.82 4.37
C TYR A 25 -2.87 -2.50 4.51
N ILE A 26 -1.60 -2.55 4.93
CA ILE A 26 -0.72 -1.39 4.94
C ILE A 26 0.40 -1.59 3.92
N GLY A 27 0.73 -0.54 3.20
CA GLY A 27 1.78 -0.58 2.18
C GLY A 27 2.52 0.73 2.04
N VAL A 28 3.57 0.71 1.24
CA VAL A 28 4.39 1.88 0.95
C VAL A 28 4.53 2.01 -0.57
N THR A 29 4.41 3.23 -1.06
CA THR A 29 4.70 3.53 -2.46
C THR A 29 5.45 4.85 -2.57
N ALA A 30 6.27 4.99 -3.62
CA ALA A 30 6.95 6.25 -3.89
C ALA A 30 5.92 7.30 -4.31
N ALA A 31 6.08 8.53 -3.80
CA ALA A 31 5.18 9.62 -4.15
C ALA A 31 5.52 10.19 -5.51
N LEU A 32 4.49 10.55 -6.27
CA LEU A 32 4.61 11.33 -7.50
C LEU A 32 4.52 12.81 -7.13
N GLY A 33 5.67 13.44 -6.86
CA GLY A 33 5.71 14.81 -6.36
C GLY A 33 4.96 14.95 -5.06
N ARG A 34 3.97 15.85 -5.02
CA ARG A 34 3.12 16.06 -3.84
C ARG A 34 1.73 15.44 -4.00
N ARG A 35 1.53 14.60 -4.99
CA ARG A 35 0.24 13.96 -5.26
C ARG A 35 0.14 12.66 -4.46
N PHE A 36 0.04 12.78 -3.15
CA PHE A 36 0.15 11.64 -2.25
C PHE A 36 -1.03 10.67 -2.37
N HIS A 37 -2.24 11.18 -2.35
CA HIS A 37 -3.44 10.33 -2.49
C HIS A 37 -3.49 9.67 -3.87
N TYR A 38 -3.17 10.44 -4.90
CA TYR A 38 -3.12 9.91 -6.27
C TYR A 38 -2.07 8.80 -6.40
N SER A 39 -0.90 8.98 -5.79
CA SER A 39 0.16 7.97 -5.80
C SER A 39 -0.31 6.66 -5.18
N ALA A 40 -0.99 6.74 -4.03
CA ALA A 40 -1.55 5.59 -3.36
C ALA A 40 -2.68 4.95 -4.17
N LYS A 41 -3.51 5.76 -4.81
CA LYS A 41 -4.59 5.27 -5.67
C LYS A 41 -4.08 4.49 -6.86
N LEU A 42 -3.01 4.97 -7.51
CA LEU A 42 -2.36 4.24 -8.60
C LEU A 42 -1.82 2.89 -8.12
N ARG A 43 -1.26 2.86 -6.92
CA ARG A 43 -0.76 1.62 -6.34
C ARG A 43 -1.90 0.65 -6.04
N LEU A 44 -3.03 1.14 -5.55
CA LEU A 44 -4.22 0.31 -5.35
C LEU A 44 -4.70 -0.31 -6.65
N GLN A 45 -4.78 0.49 -7.71
CA GLN A 45 -5.16 0.00 -9.04
C GLN A 45 -4.19 -1.08 -9.54
N LYS A 46 -2.91 -0.89 -9.28
CA LYS A 46 -1.88 -1.85 -9.66
C LYS A 46 -2.04 -3.17 -8.89
N HIS A 47 -2.37 -3.11 -7.62
CA HIS A 47 -2.67 -4.32 -6.83
C HIS A 47 -3.85 -5.09 -7.43
N PHE A 48 -4.93 -4.40 -7.79
CA PHE A 48 -6.08 -5.05 -8.44
C PHE A 48 -5.71 -5.72 -9.76
N SER A 49 -4.94 -5.02 -10.59
CA SER A 49 -4.49 -5.56 -11.87
C SER A 49 -3.64 -6.82 -11.67
N ARG A 50 -2.72 -6.77 -10.72
CA ARG A 50 -1.86 -7.91 -10.41
C ARG A 50 -2.61 -9.07 -9.80
N ALA A 51 -3.59 -8.79 -8.93
CA ALA A 51 -4.39 -9.82 -8.30
C ALA A 51 -5.12 -10.68 -9.35
N ARG A 52 -5.54 -10.06 -10.45
CA ARG A 52 -6.26 -10.75 -11.52
C ARG A 52 -5.36 -11.43 -12.54
N LYS A 53 -4.15 -10.91 -12.74
CA LYS A 53 -3.20 -11.43 -13.74
C LYS A 53 -2.21 -12.44 -13.16
N GLU A 54 -1.83 -12.28 -11.90
CA GLU A 54 -0.85 -13.14 -11.24
C GLU A 54 -1.58 -14.14 -10.34
N ASN A 55 -1.07 -15.37 -10.33
CA ASN A 55 -1.66 -16.44 -9.53
C ASN A 55 -0.95 -16.57 -8.19
N LYS A 56 -0.76 -15.45 -7.50
CA LYS A 56 -0.10 -15.44 -6.20
C LYS A 56 -1.11 -15.63 -5.08
N ASN A 57 -0.76 -16.47 -4.13
CA ASN A 57 -1.60 -16.77 -2.97
C ASN A 57 -1.29 -15.79 -1.82
N TRP A 58 -1.41 -14.50 -2.09
CA TRP A 58 -1.26 -13.46 -1.08
C TRP A 58 -2.63 -13.06 -0.55
N ALA A 59 -2.70 -12.76 0.75
CA ALA A 59 -3.98 -12.45 1.39
C ALA A 59 -4.70 -11.28 0.71
N LEU A 60 -3.97 -10.19 0.40
CA LEU A 60 -4.54 -9.05 -0.30
C LEU A 60 -5.10 -9.44 -1.67
N TYR A 61 -4.34 -10.22 -2.45
CA TYR A 61 -4.75 -10.59 -3.79
C TYR A 61 -5.94 -11.55 -3.76
N ASN A 62 -5.98 -12.47 -2.80
CA ASN A 62 -7.14 -13.35 -2.63
C ASN A 62 -8.39 -12.55 -2.32
N ASP A 63 -8.29 -11.56 -1.45
CA ASP A 63 -9.40 -10.67 -1.10
C ASP A 63 -9.88 -9.88 -2.34
N MET A 64 -8.94 -9.32 -3.10
CA MET A 64 -9.25 -8.52 -4.29
C MET A 64 -9.85 -9.31 -5.44
N ARG A 65 -9.68 -10.64 -5.45
CA ARG A 65 -10.35 -11.50 -6.43
C ARG A 65 -11.82 -11.72 -6.11
N GLU A 66 -12.21 -11.57 -4.86
CA GLU A 66 -13.59 -11.78 -4.41
C GLU A 66 -14.43 -10.52 -4.39
N TYR A 67 -13.81 -9.34 -4.26
CA TYR A 67 -14.50 -8.08 -4.05
C TYR A 67 -14.18 -7.09 -5.16
N ALA A 68 -15.16 -6.24 -5.49
CA ALA A 68 -14.97 -5.16 -6.45
C ALA A 68 -14.11 -4.04 -5.85
N GLN A 69 -13.42 -3.29 -6.71
CA GLN A 69 -12.56 -2.21 -6.27
C GLN A 69 -13.30 -1.16 -5.43
N CYS A 70 -14.57 -0.90 -5.72
CA CYS A 70 -15.36 0.13 -5.05
C CYS A 70 -15.63 -0.17 -3.57
N VAL A 71 -15.43 -1.40 -3.10
CA VAL A 71 -15.62 -1.72 -1.68
C VAL A 71 -14.43 -1.34 -0.81
N TYR A 72 -13.32 -0.97 -1.42
CA TYR A 72 -12.10 -0.63 -0.67
C TYR A 72 -11.97 0.87 -0.47
N ASP A 73 -11.73 1.27 0.78
CA ASP A 73 -11.34 2.63 1.12
C ASP A 73 -9.81 2.72 1.20
N LEU A 74 -9.30 3.90 0.86
CA LEU A 74 -7.87 4.18 0.82
C LEU A 74 -7.56 5.35 1.73
N PHE A 75 -6.61 5.16 2.65
CA PHE A 75 -6.20 6.19 3.59
C PHE A 75 -4.71 6.44 3.50
N ILE A 76 -4.32 7.71 3.57
CA ILE A 76 -2.92 8.10 3.72
C ILE A 76 -2.60 8.08 5.21
N VAL A 77 -1.72 7.18 5.61
CA VAL A 77 -1.31 7.04 7.02
C VAL A 77 -0.23 8.05 7.36
N LYS A 78 0.80 8.14 6.50
CA LYS A 78 1.91 9.06 6.71
C LYS A 78 2.69 9.26 5.42
N VAL A 79 3.31 10.43 5.29
CA VAL A 79 4.27 10.71 4.22
C VAL A 79 5.65 10.80 4.85
N ILE A 80 6.59 10.01 4.35
CA ILE A 80 7.93 9.90 4.92
C ILE A 80 8.96 10.05 3.81
N ARG A 81 9.96 10.88 4.03
CA ARG A 81 11.06 11.03 3.10
C ARG A 81 12.05 9.88 3.29
N GLY A 82 12.38 9.22 2.19
CA GLY A 82 13.33 8.13 2.18
C GLY A 82 12.65 6.76 2.23
N LYS A 83 13.08 5.87 1.33
CA LYS A 83 12.49 4.54 1.21
C LYS A 83 12.70 3.71 2.47
N ALA A 84 13.92 3.73 3.01
CA ALA A 84 14.25 2.93 4.19
C ALA A 84 13.43 3.36 5.41
N ALA A 85 13.31 4.68 5.62
CA ALA A 85 12.52 5.21 6.73
C ALA A 85 11.04 4.85 6.61
N ALA A 86 10.50 4.90 5.39
CA ALA A 86 9.11 4.54 5.13
C ALA A 86 8.85 3.06 5.43
N HIS A 87 9.76 2.17 5.03
CA HIS A 87 9.63 0.75 5.31
C HIS A 87 9.82 0.43 6.80
N GLN A 88 10.66 1.17 7.50
CA GLN A 88 10.79 1.03 8.96
C GLN A 88 9.49 1.40 9.65
N TYR A 89 8.84 2.47 9.19
CA TYR A 89 7.54 2.88 9.74
C TYR A 89 6.48 1.80 9.49
N GLU A 90 6.42 1.26 8.29
CA GLU A 90 5.51 0.17 7.94
C GLU A 90 5.74 -1.04 8.84
N THR A 91 7.00 -1.43 9.05
CA THR A 91 7.35 -2.56 9.91
C THR A 91 6.86 -2.34 11.34
N LYS A 92 7.03 -1.12 11.87
CA LYS A 92 6.55 -0.78 13.20
C LYS A 92 5.02 -0.86 13.29
N GLN A 93 4.32 -0.41 12.25
CA GLN A 93 2.86 -0.51 12.21
C GLN A 93 2.41 -1.97 12.20
N LEU A 94 3.09 -2.81 11.44
CA LEU A 94 2.80 -4.25 11.38
C LEU A 94 3.05 -4.96 12.72
N GLN A 95 3.96 -4.43 13.54
CA GLN A 95 4.20 -4.95 14.89
C GLN A 95 3.16 -4.50 15.90
N LYS A 96 2.58 -3.30 15.70
CA LYS A 96 1.61 -2.73 16.65
C LYS A 96 0.18 -3.15 16.37
N PHE A 97 -0.18 -3.31 15.09
CA PHE A 97 -1.55 -3.54 14.66
C PHE A 97 -1.61 -4.75 13.76
N HIS A 98 -2.76 -5.40 13.77
CA HIS A 98 -2.98 -6.56 12.92
C HIS A 98 -3.63 -6.11 11.61
N TYR A 99 -2.91 -6.31 10.51
CA TYR A 99 -3.42 -6.06 9.16
C TYR A 99 -3.62 -7.41 8.48
N GLU A 100 -4.87 -7.83 8.38
CA GLU A 100 -5.21 -9.19 7.93
C GLU A 100 -4.79 -9.47 6.50
N LEU A 101 -4.73 -8.42 5.67
CA LEU A 101 -4.40 -8.57 4.25
C LEU A 101 -2.90 -8.49 3.96
N ASN A 102 -2.07 -8.24 4.96
CA ASN A 102 -0.62 -8.31 4.81
C ASN A 102 -0.18 -9.75 4.99
N SER A 103 0.27 -10.35 3.89
CA SER A 103 0.78 -11.72 3.94
C SER A 103 2.19 -11.74 4.50
N THR A 104 2.48 -12.73 5.31
CA THR A 104 3.84 -13.03 5.75
C THR A 104 4.46 -14.04 4.79
N HIS A 105 5.64 -13.72 4.29
CA HIS A 105 6.36 -14.59 3.37
C HIS A 105 7.71 -14.93 3.89
#